data_321a6dc2dcc24346ec3886ee56f2442f
#
_entry.id   321a6dc2dcc24346ec3886ee56f2442f
#
_cell.length_a   1.000
_cell.length_b   1.000
_cell.length_c   1.000
_cell.angle_alpha   90.00
_cell.angle_beta   90.00
_cell.angle_gamma   90.00
#
_symmetry.space_group_name_H-M   'P 1'
#
loop_
_entity.id
_entity.type
_entity.pdbx_description
1 polymer ?
#
loop_
_entity_poly.entity_id
_entity_poly.type
_entity_poly.pdbx_seq_one_letter_code
_entity_poly.pdbx_strand_id
1 'polypeptide(L)'
;FGVMFFGDPRAAFANFGRTLKPGGRIVFTCWQKIDENPWMQIPLLAAYAHVPRLPKPGPEDPGPFAFADTERVTRILTGAGFSNIRFTPRTLPVDIAGGRGLEDAVEQAAHIGATSRAIEGQPDTARRAALNAVREALRPYATPTGVLMKGTIWVVEAVRDG
;
A
#
# COMPACT_ATOMS: atom_id res chain seq x y z
N PHE A 1 0.94 9.08 -0.33
CA PHE A 1 0.30 7.78 -0.06
C PHE A 1 -0.98 7.86 0.82
N GLY A 2 -1.35 9.01 1.38
CA GLY A 2 -2.53 9.13 2.25
C GLY A 2 -3.88 8.98 1.53
N VAL A 3 -3.95 9.31 0.26
CA VAL A 3 -5.20 9.36 -0.53
C VAL A 3 -5.95 8.03 -0.64
N MET A 4 -5.25 6.90 -0.50
CA MET A 4 -5.83 5.56 -0.58
C MET A 4 -6.71 5.19 0.63
N PHE A 5 -6.69 6.00 1.68
CA PHE A 5 -7.38 5.73 2.94
C PHE A 5 -8.60 6.62 3.18
N PHE A 6 -9.00 7.43 2.21
CA PHE A 6 -10.23 8.21 2.32
C PHE A 6 -11.47 7.31 2.30
N GLY A 7 -12.39 7.51 3.24
CA GLY A 7 -13.67 6.82 3.26
C GLY A 7 -14.57 7.21 2.08
N ASP A 8 -14.53 8.49 1.69
CA ASP A 8 -15.14 9.00 0.45
C ASP A 8 -14.07 9.74 -0.37
N PRO A 9 -13.37 9.03 -1.24
CA PRO A 9 -12.29 9.63 -2.04
C PRO A 9 -12.84 10.67 -3.04
N ARG A 10 -14.06 10.51 -3.56
CA ARG A 10 -14.65 11.48 -4.48
C ARG A 10 -14.90 12.82 -3.81
N ALA A 11 -15.48 12.83 -2.62
CA ALA A 11 -15.67 14.05 -1.83
C ALA A 11 -14.34 14.69 -1.45
N ALA A 12 -13.33 13.89 -1.08
CA ALA A 12 -12.00 14.39 -0.75
C ALA A 12 -11.33 15.08 -1.95
N PHE A 13 -11.35 14.47 -3.14
CA PHE A 13 -10.79 15.09 -4.34
C PHE A 13 -11.61 16.30 -4.82
N ALA A 14 -12.92 16.31 -4.66
CA ALA A 14 -13.74 17.50 -4.91
C ALA A 14 -13.33 18.67 -3.98
N ASN A 15 -12.99 18.37 -2.71
CA ASN A 15 -12.44 19.38 -1.79
C ASN A 15 -11.08 19.92 -2.28
N PHE A 16 -10.18 19.06 -2.74
CA PHE A 16 -8.93 19.54 -3.34
C PHE A 16 -9.19 20.42 -4.56
N GLY A 17 -10.13 20.03 -5.43
CA GLY A 17 -10.55 20.84 -6.59
C GLY A 17 -11.00 22.23 -6.20
N ARG A 18 -11.77 22.39 -5.11
CA ARG A 18 -12.21 23.72 -4.64
C ARG A 18 -11.09 24.63 -4.18
N THR A 19 -9.96 24.07 -3.73
CA THR A 19 -8.79 24.83 -3.27
C THR A 19 -7.82 25.21 -4.39
N LEU A 20 -7.95 24.55 -5.54
CA LEU A 20 -7.12 24.83 -6.71
C LEU A 20 -7.77 25.90 -7.60
N LYS A 21 -6.96 26.71 -8.27
CA LYS A 21 -7.42 27.58 -9.36
C LYS A 21 -7.83 26.71 -10.57
N PRO A 22 -8.70 27.19 -11.47
CA PRO A 22 -8.93 26.55 -12.76
C PRO A 22 -7.60 26.28 -13.49
N GLY A 23 -7.43 25.08 -14.05
CA GLY A 23 -6.17 24.63 -14.63
C GLY A 23 -5.08 24.25 -13.64
N GLY A 24 -5.36 24.35 -12.32
CA GLY A 24 -4.45 23.90 -11.27
C GLY A 24 -4.22 22.38 -11.33
N ARG A 25 -3.04 21.95 -10.88
CA ARG A 25 -2.63 20.54 -10.97
C ARG A 25 -2.59 19.89 -9.60
N ILE A 26 -2.96 18.62 -9.55
CA ILE A 26 -2.74 17.73 -8.41
C ILE A 26 -1.78 16.62 -8.82
N VAL A 27 -0.85 16.27 -7.92
CA VAL A 27 0.05 15.12 -8.07
C VAL A 27 0.04 14.33 -6.77
N PHE A 28 -0.10 13.03 -6.88
CA PHE A 28 -0.01 12.13 -5.73
C PHE A 28 0.56 10.77 -6.13
N THR A 29 0.91 9.97 -5.14
CA THR A 29 1.38 8.60 -5.34
C THR A 29 0.46 7.60 -4.64
N CYS A 30 0.30 6.43 -5.24
CA CYS A 30 -0.38 5.29 -4.65
C CYS A 30 0.28 3.98 -5.08
N TRP A 31 0.08 2.91 -4.30
CA TRP A 31 0.62 1.60 -4.64
C TRP A 31 -0.10 1.00 -5.85
N GLN A 32 0.63 0.28 -6.70
CA GLN A 32 0.07 -0.64 -7.67
C GLN A 32 -0.47 -1.89 -6.95
N LYS A 33 -0.90 -2.91 -7.69
CA LYS A 33 -1.48 -4.14 -7.10
C LYS A 33 -0.54 -4.82 -6.11
N ILE A 34 -1.09 -5.58 -5.18
CA ILE A 34 -0.32 -6.27 -4.14
C ILE A 34 0.67 -7.28 -4.73
N ASP A 35 0.33 -7.94 -5.84
CA ASP A 35 1.19 -8.88 -6.55
C ASP A 35 2.41 -8.22 -7.20
N GLU A 36 2.35 -6.91 -7.43
CA GLU A 36 3.48 -6.08 -7.86
C GLU A 36 4.30 -5.52 -6.69
N ASN A 37 3.87 -5.75 -5.46
CA ASN A 37 4.44 -5.21 -4.23
C ASN A 37 4.86 -6.32 -3.25
N PRO A 38 5.90 -7.11 -3.58
CA PRO A 38 6.36 -8.22 -2.76
C PRO A 38 6.72 -7.83 -1.32
N TRP A 39 7.11 -6.57 -1.08
CA TRP A 39 7.43 -6.07 0.27
C TRP A 39 6.26 -6.19 1.25
N MET A 40 5.01 -6.17 0.78
CA MET A 40 3.82 -6.40 1.61
C MET A 40 3.23 -7.79 1.39
N GLN A 41 3.30 -8.33 0.18
CA GLN A 41 2.72 -9.61 -0.17
C GLN A 41 3.43 -10.78 0.52
N ILE A 42 4.77 -10.81 0.46
CA ILE A 42 5.57 -11.95 0.94
C ILE A 42 5.40 -12.17 2.46
N PRO A 43 5.55 -11.14 3.33
CA PRO A 43 5.31 -11.32 4.76
C PRO A 43 3.89 -11.79 5.08
N LEU A 44 2.90 -11.25 4.38
CA LEU A 44 1.49 -11.62 4.58
C LEU A 44 1.23 -13.07 4.19
N LEU A 45 1.72 -13.52 3.03
CA LEU A 45 1.56 -14.91 2.59
C LEU A 45 2.27 -15.89 3.53
N ALA A 46 3.45 -15.54 4.04
CA ALA A 46 4.16 -16.34 5.02
C ALA A 46 3.38 -16.48 6.32
N ALA A 47 2.80 -15.38 6.82
CA ALA A 47 1.96 -15.41 8.02
C ALA A 47 0.72 -16.30 7.85
N TYR A 48 0.10 -16.29 6.68
CA TYR A 48 -1.10 -17.09 6.37
C TYR A 48 -0.88 -18.62 6.39
N ALA A 49 0.35 -19.08 6.47
CA ALA A 49 0.62 -20.51 6.75
C ALA A 49 0.27 -20.90 8.19
N HIS A 50 0.12 -19.93 9.10
CA HIS A 50 -0.05 -20.17 10.54
C HIS A 50 -1.26 -19.46 11.16
N VAL A 51 -1.87 -18.51 10.43
CA VAL A 51 -3.02 -17.74 10.89
C VAL A 51 -4.11 -17.68 9.81
N PRO A 52 -5.38 -17.47 10.19
CA PRO A 52 -6.46 -17.31 9.22
C PRO A 52 -6.22 -16.15 8.25
N ARG A 53 -6.74 -16.31 7.04
CA ARG A 53 -6.69 -15.23 6.05
C ARG A 53 -7.66 -14.11 6.44
N LEU A 54 -7.19 -12.87 6.29
CA LEU A 54 -8.06 -11.70 6.40
C LEU A 54 -9.16 -11.74 5.33
N PRO A 55 -10.34 -11.19 5.62
CA PRO A 55 -11.37 -10.96 4.61
C PRO A 55 -10.79 -10.13 3.46
N LYS A 56 -11.21 -10.46 2.24
CA LYS A 56 -10.84 -9.63 1.08
C LYS A 56 -11.53 -8.27 1.22
N PRO A 57 -10.79 -7.15 1.03
CA PRO A 57 -11.41 -5.83 0.98
C PRO A 57 -12.43 -5.78 -0.15
N GLY A 58 -13.51 -5.05 0.05
CA GLY A 58 -14.43 -4.70 -1.00
C GLY A 58 -13.79 -3.83 -2.08
N PRO A 59 -14.38 -3.75 -3.27
CA PRO A 59 -13.81 -3.00 -4.40
C PRO A 59 -13.70 -1.49 -4.14
N GLU A 60 -14.48 -0.98 -3.20
CA GLU A 60 -14.51 0.44 -2.84
C GLU A 60 -13.90 0.73 -1.45
N ASP A 61 -13.46 -0.31 -0.72
CA ASP A 61 -12.91 -0.15 0.61
C ASP A 61 -11.58 0.63 0.59
N PRO A 62 -11.35 1.51 1.58
CA PRO A 62 -10.07 2.18 1.73
C PRO A 62 -8.98 1.18 2.14
N GLY A 63 -7.76 1.44 1.70
CA GLY A 63 -6.63 0.58 2.05
C GLY A 63 -5.41 0.82 1.15
N PRO A 64 -4.27 0.16 1.43
CA PRO A 64 -3.02 0.42 0.72
C PRO A 64 -3.13 0.25 -0.80
N PHE A 65 -3.97 -0.65 -1.26
CA PHE A 65 -4.15 -0.97 -2.68
C PHE A 65 -5.47 -0.47 -3.27
N ALA A 66 -6.21 0.37 -2.53
CA ALA A 66 -7.49 0.93 -2.99
C ALA A 66 -7.40 1.73 -4.29
N PHE A 67 -6.22 2.28 -4.62
CA PHE A 67 -5.95 3.05 -5.83
C PHE A 67 -5.05 2.32 -6.83
N ALA A 68 -4.89 1.01 -6.69
CA ALA A 68 -4.13 0.20 -7.64
C ALA A 68 -4.80 0.10 -9.02
N ASP A 69 -6.13 0.13 -9.05
CA ASP A 69 -6.95 0.13 -10.28
C ASP A 69 -7.05 1.54 -10.85
N THR A 70 -6.41 1.76 -12.00
CA THR A 70 -6.38 3.05 -12.70
C THR A 70 -7.75 3.49 -13.22
N GLU A 71 -8.64 2.55 -13.57
CA GLU A 71 -10.01 2.87 -14.00
C GLU A 71 -10.82 3.43 -12.84
N ARG A 72 -10.71 2.82 -11.65
CA ARG A 72 -11.33 3.33 -10.42
C ARG A 72 -10.85 4.75 -10.12
N VAL A 73 -9.55 4.97 -10.12
CA VAL A 73 -8.95 6.30 -9.84
C VAL A 73 -9.41 7.32 -10.88
N THR A 74 -9.46 6.94 -12.14
CA THR A 74 -9.97 7.82 -13.23
C THR A 74 -11.42 8.21 -12.96
N ARG A 75 -12.30 7.26 -12.62
CA ARG A 75 -13.71 7.58 -12.28
C ARG A 75 -13.84 8.54 -11.10
N ILE A 76 -13.03 8.34 -10.05
CA ILE A 76 -13.00 9.21 -8.86
C ILE A 76 -12.60 10.63 -9.25
N LEU A 77 -11.50 10.79 -9.95
CA LEU A 77 -10.94 12.09 -10.33
C LEU A 77 -11.85 12.83 -11.31
N THR A 78 -12.34 12.15 -12.35
CA THR A 78 -13.29 12.76 -13.31
C THR A 78 -14.56 13.20 -12.59
N GLY A 79 -15.11 12.35 -11.70
CA GLY A 79 -16.29 12.69 -10.92
C GLY A 79 -16.06 13.82 -9.89
N ALA A 80 -14.81 14.18 -9.60
CA ALA A 80 -14.41 15.28 -8.73
C ALA A 80 -14.01 16.56 -9.49
N GLY A 81 -14.16 16.60 -10.83
CA GLY A 81 -13.87 17.76 -11.68
C GLY A 81 -12.39 17.88 -12.09
N PHE A 82 -11.75 16.75 -12.31
CA PHE A 82 -10.38 16.69 -12.85
C PHE A 82 -10.36 15.99 -14.21
N SER A 83 -9.49 16.48 -15.09
CA SER A 83 -9.20 15.94 -16.40
C SER A 83 -7.70 15.75 -16.62
N ASN A 84 -7.32 15.37 -17.85
CA ASN A 84 -5.91 15.13 -18.23
C ASN A 84 -5.18 14.20 -17.26
N ILE A 85 -5.89 13.16 -16.79
CA ILE A 85 -5.41 12.21 -15.80
C ILE A 85 -4.33 11.34 -16.44
N ARG A 86 -3.15 11.30 -15.79
CA ARG A 86 -2.00 10.52 -16.25
C ARG A 86 -1.49 9.64 -15.13
N PHE A 87 -1.19 8.39 -15.45
CA PHE A 87 -0.56 7.42 -14.57
C PHE A 87 0.85 7.11 -15.10
N THR A 88 1.85 7.37 -14.28
CA THR A 88 3.24 7.03 -14.60
C THR A 88 3.71 5.95 -13.62
N PRO A 89 4.02 4.73 -14.10
CA PRO A 89 4.53 3.67 -13.23
C PRO A 89 5.94 3.99 -12.76
N ARG A 90 6.25 3.65 -11.51
CA ARG A 90 7.60 3.71 -10.95
C ARG A 90 7.88 2.47 -10.13
N THR A 91 9.09 1.93 -10.28
CA THR A 91 9.63 0.89 -9.42
C THR A 91 10.71 1.51 -8.53
N LEU A 92 10.69 1.17 -7.26
CA LEU A 92 11.64 1.68 -6.27
C LEU A 92 12.01 0.59 -5.27
N PRO A 93 13.21 0.64 -4.68
CA PRO A 93 13.53 -0.20 -3.54
C PRO A 93 12.76 0.30 -2.31
N VAL A 94 12.11 -0.61 -1.61
CA VAL A 94 11.47 -0.37 -0.32
C VAL A 94 12.29 -1.08 0.74
N ASP A 95 12.85 -0.32 1.66
CA ASP A 95 13.50 -0.86 2.84
C ASP A 95 12.47 -1.01 3.96
N ILE A 96 12.07 -2.24 4.23
CA ILE A 96 11.08 -2.54 5.28
C ILE A 96 11.69 -2.63 6.69
N ALA A 97 13.00 -2.49 6.81
CA ALA A 97 13.73 -2.46 8.08
C ALA A 97 14.14 -1.03 8.50
N GLY A 98 13.96 -0.04 7.62
CA GLY A 98 14.35 1.34 7.89
C GLY A 98 15.86 1.51 8.11
N GLY A 99 16.69 0.88 7.29
CA GLY A 99 18.15 0.89 7.41
C GLY A 99 18.70 -0.05 8.49
N ARG A 100 17.85 -0.94 9.04
CA ARG A 100 18.22 -1.88 10.13
C ARG A 100 18.17 -3.33 9.62
N GLY A 101 18.28 -4.29 10.55
CA GLY A 101 18.40 -5.70 10.21
C GLY A 101 17.09 -6.45 10.00
N LEU A 102 17.21 -7.75 9.73
CA LEU A 102 16.08 -8.64 9.49
C LEU A 102 15.08 -8.66 10.67
N GLU A 103 15.55 -8.62 11.91
CA GLU A 103 14.66 -8.65 13.08
C GLU A 103 13.78 -7.39 13.16
N ASP A 104 14.34 -6.23 12.80
CA ASP A 104 13.56 -4.98 12.70
C ASP A 104 12.51 -5.04 11.60
N ALA A 105 12.80 -5.68 10.47
CA ALA A 105 11.81 -5.91 9.41
C ALA A 105 10.66 -6.81 9.89
N VAL A 106 10.97 -7.86 10.65
CA VAL A 106 9.96 -8.76 11.25
C VAL A 106 9.12 -7.99 12.26
N GLU A 107 9.75 -7.17 13.11
CA GLU A 107 9.06 -6.32 14.08
C GLU A 107 8.14 -5.31 13.36
N GLN A 108 8.61 -4.65 12.30
CA GLN A 108 7.78 -3.76 11.50
C GLN A 108 6.56 -4.49 10.90
N ALA A 109 6.76 -5.69 10.37
CA ALA A 109 5.66 -6.52 9.85
C ALA A 109 4.65 -6.93 10.93
N ALA A 110 5.11 -7.07 12.19
CA ALA A 110 4.26 -7.39 13.33
C ALA A 110 3.40 -6.20 13.81
N HIS A 111 3.80 -4.96 13.47
CA HIS A 111 3.14 -3.75 13.97
C HIS A 111 2.41 -2.95 12.89
N ILE A 112 2.80 -3.10 11.62
CA ILE A 112 2.29 -2.26 10.53
C ILE A 112 1.74 -3.11 9.38
N GLY A 113 0.58 -2.72 8.86
CA GLY A 113 0.04 -3.25 7.60
C GLY A 113 -0.78 -4.53 7.74
N ALA A 114 -0.84 -5.29 6.66
CA ALA A 114 -1.72 -6.46 6.56
C ALA A 114 -1.26 -7.64 7.44
N THR A 115 0.04 -7.84 7.57
CA THR A 115 0.61 -8.90 8.43
C THR A 115 0.24 -8.68 9.88
N SER A 116 0.41 -7.44 10.39
CA SER A 116 0.01 -7.04 11.75
C SER A 116 -1.46 -7.39 12.01
N ARG A 117 -2.35 -6.98 11.12
CA ARG A 117 -3.79 -7.29 11.25
C ARG A 117 -4.09 -8.79 11.21
N ALA A 118 -3.34 -9.56 10.41
CA ALA A 118 -3.56 -11.01 10.31
C ALA A 118 -3.17 -11.75 11.59
N ILE A 119 -2.16 -11.28 12.32
CA ILE A 119 -1.69 -11.89 13.57
C ILE A 119 -2.33 -11.30 14.82
N GLU A 120 -3.08 -10.21 14.69
CA GLU A 120 -3.80 -9.57 15.79
C GLU A 120 -4.86 -10.51 16.37
N GLY A 121 -4.92 -10.62 17.71
CA GLY A 121 -5.89 -11.48 18.41
C GLY A 121 -5.65 -12.98 18.24
N GLN A 122 -4.59 -13.41 17.54
CA GLN A 122 -4.28 -14.84 17.40
C GLN A 122 -3.57 -15.38 18.65
N PRO A 123 -3.72 -16.69 18.96
CA PRO A 123 -2.99 -17.33 20.06
C PRO A 123 -1.47 -17.12 19.92
N ASP A 124 -0.76 -16.95 21.03
CA ASP A 124 0.69 -16.68 21.06
C ASP A 124 1.51 -17.70 20.25
N THR A 125 1.11 -18.98 20.28
CA THR A 125 1.78 -20.03 19.51
C THR A 125 1.65 -19.82 18.01
N ALA A 126 0.46 -19.48 17.52
CA ALA A 126 0.21 -19.18 16.11
C ALA A 126 0.91 -17.89 15.69
N ARG A 127 0.85 -16.86 16.53
CA ARG A 127 1.54 -15.58 16.29
C ARG A 127 3.05 -15.77 16.16
N ARG A 128 3.68 -16.52 17.08
CA ARG A 128 5.13 -16.82 17.00
C ARG A 128 5.48 -17.62 15.75
N ALA A 129 4.67 -18.63 15.41
CA ALA A 129 4.89 -19.43 14.20
C ALA A 129 4.78 -18.56 12.94
N ALA A 130 3.79 -17.67 12.86
CA ALA A 130 3.62 -16.73 11.76
C ALA A 130 4.83 -15.79 11.61
N LEU A 131 5.31 -15.20 12.72
CA LEU A 131 6.47 -14.29 12.69
C LEU A 131 7.78 -15.03 12.35
N ASN A 132 7.92 -16.29 12.75
CA ASN A 132 9.06 -17.12 12.32
C ASN A 132 9.01 -17.37 10.80
N ALA A 133 7.83 -17.69 10.25
CA ALA A 133 7.63 -17.85 8.82
C ALA A 133 7.91 -16.54 8.06
N VAL A 134 7.49 -15.40 8.57
CA VAL A 134 7.80 -14.06 8.03
C VAL A 134 9.32 -13.85 8.01
N ARG A 135 10.04 -14.15 9.10
CA ARG A 135 11.50 -14.04 9.18
C ARG A 135 12.19 -14.85 8.08
N GLU A 136 11.82 -16.12 7.93
CA GLU A 136 12.41 -16.99 6.89
C GLU A 136 12.11 -16.48 5.48
N ALA A 137 10.90 -15.98 5.24
CA ALA A 137 10.50 -15.42 3.95
C ALA A 137 11.23 -14.11 3.61
N LEU A 138 11.59 -13.30 4.61
CA LEU A 138 12.32 -12.04 4.44
C LEU A 138 13.84 -12.23 4.37
N ARG A 139 14.38 -13.34 4.87
CA ARG A 139 15.83 -13.61 4.91
C ARG A 139 16.56 -13.41 3.57
N PRO A 140 16.01 -13.83 2.40
CA PRO A 140 16.68 -13.63 1.11
C PRO A 140 16.84 -12.15 0.71
N TYR A 141 16.09 -11.24 1.34
CA TYR A 141 16.10 -9.80 1.03
C TYR A 141 16.94 -8.99 2.02
N ALA A 142 17.49 -9.66 3.05
CA ALA A 142 18.35 -9.02 4.04
C ALA A 142 19.71 -8.66 3.42
N THR A 143 20.13 -7.42 3.68
CA THR A 143 21.44 -6.87 3.29
C THR A 143 22.13 -6.27 4.52
N PRO A 144 23.40 -5.91 4.46
CA PRO A 144 24.07 -5.22 5.56
C PRO A 144 23.42 -3.88 5.96
N THR A 145 22.64 -3.27 5.07
CA THR A 145 22.07 -1.91 5.24
C THR A 145 20.55 -1.90 5.29
N GLY A 146 19.88 -3.05 5.37
CA GLY A 146 18.42 -3.12 5.45
C GLY A 146 17.84 -4.38 4.85
N VAL A 147 16.52 -4.45 4.74
CA VAL A 147 15.78 -5.50 4.04
C VAL A 147 15.09 -4.88 2.84
N LEU A 148 15.73 -5.03 1.68
CA LEU A 148 15.37 -4.31 0.45
C LEU A 148 14.49 -5.18 -0.46
N MET A 149 13.32 -4.68 -0.76
CA MET A 149 12.35 -5.35 -1.62
C MET A 149 11.83 -4.40 -2.70
N LYS A 150 11.34 -4.98 -3.81
CA LYS A 150 10.70 -4.20 -4.87
C LYS A 150 9.39 -3.58 -4.37
N GLY A 151 9.19 -2.29 -4.65
CA GLY A 151 7.91 -1.61 -4.56
C GLY A 151 7.52 -0.99 -5.88
N THR A 152 6.24 -1.02 -6.24
CA THR A 152 5.72 -0.39 -7.45
C THR A 152 4.60 0.56 -7.11
N ILE A 153 4.67 1.74 -7.69
CA ILE A 153 3.70 2.82 -7.46
C ILE A 153 3.19 3.39 -8.78
N TRP A 154 2.03 4.02 -8.71
CA TRP A 154 1.60 5.02 -9.65
C TRP A 154 1.96 6.41 -9.13
N VAL A 155 2.56 7.23 -10.00
CA VAL A 155 2.54 8.68 -9.87
C VAL A 155 1.36 9.15 -10.71
N VAL A 156 0.37 9.75 -10.06
CA VAL A 156 -0.87 10.19 -10.68
C VAL A 156 -0.87 11.71 -10.76
N GLU A 157 -1.11 12.22 -11.95
CA GLU A 157 -1.25 13.66 -12.21
C GLU A 157 -2.63 13.92 -12.79
N ALA A 158 -3.25 15.02 -12.39
CA ALA A 158 -4.52 15.47 -12.96
C ALA A 158 -4.62 16.99 -12.92
N VAL A 159 -5.44 17.56 -13.80
CA VAL A 159 -5.68 19.00 -13.92
C VAL A 159 -7.11 19.29 -13.51
N ARG A 160 -7.32 20.32 -12.69
CA ARG A 160 -8.66 20.80 -12.35
C ARG A 160 -9.31 21.43 -13.58
N ASP A 161 -10.54 21.02 -13.87
CA ASP A 161 -11.36 21.65 -14.90
C ASP A 161 -11.68 23.11 -14.56
N GLY A 162 -11.98 23.91 -15.58
CA GLY A 162 -12.33 25.31 -15.44
C GLY A 162 -13.69 25.57 -14.79
#